data_2616ebfcb0596143d7377ad627f3075e
#
_entry.id   2616ebfcb0596143d7377ad627f3075e
#
_cell.length_a   1.000
_cell.length_b   1.000
_cell.length_c   1.000
_cell.angle_alpha   90.00
_cell.angle_beta   90.00
_cell.angle_gamma   90.00
#
_symmetry.space_group_name_H-M   'P 1'
#
loop_
_entity.id
_entity.type
_entity.pdbx_description
1 polymer ?
#
loop_
_entity_poly.entity_id
_entity_poly.type
_entity_poly.pdbx_seq_one_letter_code
_entity_poly.pdbx_strand_id
1 'polypeptide(L)'
;MSKVVFIIFRKAGFRHEDCIAELRSERHVSIVSKVKGLVKEVLNDVKPNGNPNAPDAIGELWFDNDEVMALAMNSPEMAAANEDASTFLDMDKTYAVMVDEYDNVN
;
A
#
# COMPACT_ATOMS: atom_id res chain seq x y z
N MET A 1 -0.65 17.52 -3.67
CA MET A 1 -1.33 16.24 -3.80
C MET A 1 -1.36 15.52 -2.48
N SER A 2 -2.45 14.88 -2.17
CA SER A 2 -2.56 14.06 -0.97
C SER A 2 -2.07 12.65 -1.24
N LYS A 3 -1.47 12.03 -0.24
CA LYS A 3 -0.88 10.71 -0.39
C LYS A 3 -1.15 9.84 0.84
N VAL A 4 -1.45 8.57 0.61
CA VAL A 4 -1.48 7.55 1.67
C VAL A 4 -0.23 6.69 1.52
N VAL A 5 0.48 6.50 2.63
CA VAL A 5 1.66 5.64 2.69
C VAL A 5 1.32 4.42 3.53
N PHE A 6 1.46 3.24 2.95
CA PHE A 6 1.23 1.96 3.64
C PHE A 6 2.58 1.38 4.05
N ILE A 7 2.71 1.06 5.33
CA ILE A 7 3.87 0.35 5.87
C ILE A 7 3.44 -1.12 5.99
N ILE A 8 4.05 -1.97 5.18
CA ILE A 8 3.51 -3.29 4.84
C ILE A 8 4.38 -4.40 5.44
N PHE A 9 3.73 -5.33 6.14
CA PHE A 9 4.38 -6.50 6.73
C PHE A 9 3.72 -7.78 6.20
N ARG A 10 4.53 -8.76 5.82
CA ARG A 10 4.05 -10.04 5.30
C ARG A 10 3.39 -10.87 6.39
N LYS A 11 2.46 -11.70 5.99
CA LYS A 11 1.79 -12.67 6.84
C LYS A 11 2.75 -13.80 7.20
N ALA A 12 2.62 -14.34 8.42
CA ALA A 12 3.38 -15.50 8.83
C ALA A 12 3.19 -16.66 7.83
N GLY A 13 4.27 -17.32 7.47
CA GLY A 13 4.28 -18.38 6.47
C GLY A 13 4.61 -17.91 5.05
N PHE A 14 4.59 -16.62 4.80
CA PHE A 14 5.03 -16.05 3.54
C PHE A 14 6.49 -15.62 3.62
N ARG A 15 7.26 -15.91 2.57
CA ARG A 15 8.60 -15.31 2.43
C ARG A 15 8.44 -13.89 1.90
N HIS A 16 9.47 -13.07 2.11
CA HIS A 16 9.47 -11.70 1.59
C HIS A 16 9.16 -11.66 0.08
N GLU A 17 9.84 -12.50 -0.70
CA GLU A 17 9.67 -12.55 -2.16
C GLU A 17 8.23 -12.91 -2.56
N ASP A 18 7.60 -13.80 -1.81
CA ASP A 18 6.22 -14.23 -2.08
C ASP A 18 5.24 -13.08 -1.80
N CYS A 19 5.48 -12.34 -0.73
CA CYS A 19 4.68 -11.16 -0.38
C CYS A 19 4.78 -10.10 -1.48
N ILE A 20 5.99 -9.80 -1.93
CA ILE A 20 6.22 -8.83 -3.01
C ILE A 20 5.55 -9.30 -4.30
N ALA A 21 5.66 -10.60 -4.63
CA ALA A 21 5.02 -11.14 -5.83
C ALA A 21 3.49 -10.97 -5.79
N GLU A 22 2.87 -11.19 -4.62
CA GLU A 22 1.43 -10.98 -4.46
C GLU A 22 1.04 -9.51 -4.61
N LEU A 23 1.80 -8.60 -4.01
CA LEU A 23 1.56 -7.15 -4.11
C LEU A 23 1.67 -6.65 -5.55
N ARG A 24 2.54 -7.27 -6.35
CA ARG A 24 2.77 -6.92 -7.76
C ARG A 24 1.92 -7.74 -8.73
N SER A 25 1.14 -8.69 -8.23
CA SER A 25 0.33 -9.56 -9.08
C SER A 25 -0.71 -8.76 -9.85
N GLU A 26 -1.01 -9.23 -11.06
CA GLU A 26 -2.07 -8.63 -11.90
C GLU A 26 -3.41 -8.60 -11.15
N ARG A 27 -3.70 -9.67 -10.40
CA ARG A 27 -4.92 -9.75 -9.59
C ARG A 27 -5.02 -8.60 -8.59
N HIS A 28 -3.98 -8.41 -7.76
CA HIS A 28 -4.00 -7.39 -6.72
C HIS A 28 -3.98 -5.98 -7.32
N VAL A 29 -3.11 -5.75 -8.29
CA VAL A 29 -2.99 -4.44 -8.96
C VAL A 29 -4.29 -4.04 -9.63
N SER A 30 -5.00 -4.99 -10.27
CA SER A 30 -6.28 -4.69 -10.90
C SER A 30 -7.35 -4.29 -9.88
N ILE A 31 -7.34 -4.89 -8.70
CA ILE A 31 -8.27 -4.54 -7.62
C ILE A 31 -7.98 -3.13 -7.11
N VAL A 32 -6.72 -2.83 -6.82
CA VAL A 32 -6.30 -1.50 -6.36
C VAL A 32 -6.63 -0.43 -7.40
N SER A 33 -6.43 -0.72 -8.68
CA SER A 33 -6.65 0.24 -9.76
C SER A 33 -8.10 0.72 -9.88
N LYS A 34 -9.05 0.01 -9.26
CA LYS A 34 -10.47 0.38 -9.26
C LYS A 34 -10.82 1.43 -8.21
N VAL A 35 -9.89 1.76 -7.32
CA VAL A 35 -10.13 2.78 -6.30
C VAL A 35 -10.34 4.13 -6.96
N LYS A 36 -11.53 4.72 -6.74
CA LYS A 36 -11.90 5.99 -7.37
C LYS A 36 -11.02 7.12 -6.87
N GLY A 37 -10.57 7.95 -7.79
CA GLY A 37 -9.73 9.10 -7.49
C GLY A 37 -8.25 8.78 -7.38
N LEU A 38 -7.87 7.51 -7.49
CA LEU A 38 -6.47 7.12 -7.47
C LEU A 38 -5.76 7.65 -8.72
N VAL A 39 -4.72 8.47 -8.50
CA VAL A 39 -3.93 9.07 -9.57
C VAL A 39 -2.72 8.21 -9.91
N LYS A 40 -2.09 7.64 -8.87
CA LYS A 40 -0.84 6.91 -9.01
C LYS A 40 -0.67 5.95 -7.85
N GLU A 41 -0.13 4.78 -8.13
CA GLU A 41 0.32 3.82 -7.12
C GLU A 41 1.78 3.49 -7.35
N VAL A 42 2.56 3.43 -6.28
CA VAL A 42 3.95 2.98 -6.31
C VAL A 42 4.15 1.96 -5.19
N LEU A 43 4.82 0.87 -5.51
CA LEU A 43 5.25 -0.11 -4.53
C LEU A 43 6.77 -0.03 -4.40
N ASN A 44 7.24 0.05 -3.17
CA ASN A 44 8.66 0.00 -2.84
C ASN A 44 8.94 -1.34 -2.17
N ASP A 45 9.81 -2.13 -2.79
CA ASP A 45 10.31 -3.37 -2.22
C ASP A 45 11.46 -3.00 -1.26
N VAL A 46 11.28 -3.27 0.03
CA VAL A 46 12.28 -2.88 1.04
C VAL A 46 13.47 -3.84 0.96
N LYS A 47 14.65 -3.26 0.76
CA LYS A 47 15.89 -4.04 0.67
C LYS A 47 16.28 -4.60 2.03
N PRO A 48 16.90 -5.78 2.09
CA PRO A 48 17.43 -6.32 3.34
C PRO A 48 18.40 -5.34 3.99
N ASN A 49 18.23 -5.08 5.29
CA ASN A 49 19.05 -4.13 6.02
C ASN A 49 19.51 -4.64 7.39
N GLY A 50 19.25 -5.93 7.68
CA GLY A 50 19.63 -6.53 8.96
C GLY A 50 18.70 -6.20 10.13
N ASN A 51 17.68 -5.37 9.91
CA ASN A 51 16.70 -5.05 10.95
C ASN A 51 15.52 -6.02 10.88
N PRO A 52 15.34 -6.90 11.88
CA PRO A 52 14.24 -7.87 11.85
C PRO A 52 12.85 -7.23 11.96
N ASN A 53 12.79 -5.96 12.36
CA ASN A 53 11.53 -5.22 12.51
C ASN A 53 11.20 -4.34 11.30
N ALA A 54 12.04 -4.38 10.25
CA ALA A 54 11.78 -3.59 9.05
C ALA A 54 10.54 -4.10 8.31
N PRO A 55 9.76 -3.21 7.67
CA PRO A 55 8.66 -3.64 6.82
C PRO A 55 9.18 -4.37 5.58
N ASP A 56 8.30 -5.12 4.94
CA ASP A 56 8.61 -5.80 3.68
C ASP A 56 8.45 -4.86 2.48
N ALA A 57 7.50 -3.93 2.57
CA ALA A 57 7.22 -3.01 1.47
C ALA A 57 6.66 -1.70 2.00
N ILE A 58 6.76 -0.67 1.15
CA ILE A 58 6.09 0.61 1.38
C ILE A 58 5.28 0.91 0.13
N GLY A 59 3.96 0.99 0.29
CA GLY A 59 3.05 1.32 -0.79
C GLY A 59 2.65 2.79 -0.71
N GLU A 60 2.47 3.43 -1.86
CA GLU A 60 2.10 4.84 -1.91
C GLU A 60 0.96 5.02 -2.91
N LEU A 61 -0.11 5.70 -2.46
CA LEU A 61 -1.27 6.02 -3.30
C LEU A 61 -1.46 7.53 -3.30
N TRP A 62 -1.50 8.14 -4.51
CA TRP A 62 -1.71 9.58 -4.66
C TRP A 62 -3.14 9.89 -5.07
N PHE A 63 -3.67 10.98 -4.50
CA PHE A 63 -5.00 11.53 -4.79
C PHE A 63 -4.88 13.05 -5.01
N ASP A 64 -5.82 13.63 -5.73
CA ASP A 64 -5.77 15.06 -6.05
C ASP A 64 -5.83 15.96 -4.80
N ASN A 65 -6.63 15.57 -3.81
CA ASN A 65 -6.80 16.34 -2.57
C ASN A 65 -7.27 15.43 -1.42
N ASP A 66 -7.32 16.01 -0.22
CA ASP A 66 -7.70 15.29 1.00
C ASP A 66 -9.11 14.75 0.97
N GLU A 67 -10.04 15.48 0.36
CA GLU A 67 -11.44 15.06 0.28
C GLU A 67 -11.58 13.80 -0.58
N VAL A 68 -10.95 13.78 -1.75
CA VAL A 68 -10.94 12.60 -2.63
C VAL A 68 -10.27 11.42 -1.94
N MET A 69 -9.16 11.67 -1.24
CA MET A 69 -8.44 10.64 -0.50
C MET A 69 -9.31 10.02 0.61
N ALA A 70 -10.00 10.86 1.38
CA ALA A 70 -10.87 10.39 2.46
C ALA A 70 -12.01 9.51 1.93
N LEU A 71 -12.63 9.92 0.82
CA LEU A 71 -13.67 9.13 0.17
C LEU A 71 -13.13 7.79 -0.31
N ALA A 72 -11.94 7.80 -0.91
CA ALA A 72 -11.30 6.59 -1.41
C ALA A 72 -10.99 5.60 -0.30
N MET A 73 -10.48 6.08 0.84
CA MET A 73 -10.13 5.22 1.98
C MET A 73 -11.35 4.53 2.60
N ASN A 74 -12.54 5.10 2.43
CA ASN A 74 -13.79 4.55 2.95
C ASN A 74 -14.64 3.88 1.87
N SER A 75 -14.08 3.67 0.67
CA SER A 75 -14.81 3.12 -0.47
C SER A 75 -14.88 1.59 -0.42
N PRO A 76 -15.90 0.99 -1.06
CA PRO A 76 -15.96 -0.47 -1.21
C PRO A 76 -14.79 -1.02 -2.05
N GLU A 77 -14.23 -0.23 -2.97
CA GLU A 77 -13.05 -0.62 -3.76
C GLU A 77 -11.81 -0.75 -2.87
N MET A 78 -11.63 0.17 -1.91
CA MET A 78 -10.54 0.05 -0.93
C MET A 78 -10.76 -1.15 0.00
N ALA A 79 -11.99 -1.39 0.42
CA ALA A 79 -12.32 -2.57 1.22
C ALA A 79 -11.97 -3.86 0.49
N ALA A 80 -12.26 -3.93 -0.82
CA ALA A 80 -11.90 -5.09 -1.65
C ALA A 80 -10.38 -5.28 -1.74
N ALA A 81 -9.64 -4.18 -1.88
CA ALA A 81 -8.17 -4.22 -1.91
C ALA A 81 -7.61 -4.74 -0.58
N ASN A 82 -8.15 -4.27 0.54
CA ASN A 82 -7.74 -4.71 1.86
C ASN A 82 -8.08 -6.18 2.11
N GLU A 83 -9.23 -6.64 1.64
CA GLU A 83 -9.61 -8.04 1.75
C GLU A 83 -8.64 -8.94 0.98
N ASP A 84 -8.29 -8.58 -0.25
CA ASP A 84 -7.30 -9.32 -1.03
C ASP A 84 -5.95 -9.33 -0.32
N ALA A 85 -5.51 -8.16 0.16
CA ALA A 85 -4.25 -8.00 0.88
C ALA A 85 -4.19 -8.87 2.13
N SER A 86 -5.30 -9.07 2.84
CA SER A 86 -5.34 -9.85 4.06
C SER A 86 -4.96 -11.32 3.88
N THR A 87 -4.96 -11.81 2.64
CA THR A 87 -4.58 -13.20 2.34
C THR A 87 -3.06 -13.41 2.39
N PHE A 88 -2.27 -12.34 2.27
CA PHE A 88 -0.80 -12.44 2.27
C PHE A 88 -0.09 -11.39 3.13
N LEU A 89 -0.81 -10.44 3.73
CA LEU A 89 -0.26 -9.44 4.64
C LEU A 89 -0.70 -9.70 6.08
N ASP A 90 0.17 -9.31 7.02
CA ASP A 90 -0.19 -9.24 8.44
C ASP A 90 -0.89 -7.90 8.66
N MET A 91 -2.22 -7.94 8.69
CA MET A 91 -3.03 -6.73 8.81
C MET A 91 -2.98 -6.11 10.20
N ASP A 92 -2.53 -6.86 11.22
CA ASP A 92 -2.34 -6.31 12.57
C ASP A 92 -1.09 -5.43 12.64
N LYS A 93 -0.06 -5.75 11.86
CA LYS A 93 1.19 -4.99 11.81
C LYS A 93 1.18 -3.91 10.72
N THR A 94 0.52 -4.19 9.60
CA THR A 94 0.44 -3.26 8.46
C THR A 94 -0.42 -2.07 8.83
N TYR A 95 0.07 -0.87 8.53
CA TYR A 95 -0.68 0.35 8.81
C TYR A 95 -0.48 1.39 7.73
N ALA A 96 -1.36 2.37 7.71
CA ALA A 96 -1.32 3.46 6.74
C ALA A 96 -1.23 4.80 7.46
N VAL A 97 -0.53 5.74 6.84
CA VAL A 97 -0.50 7.14 7.28
C VAL A 97 -0.84 8.03 6.09
N MET A 98 -1.55 9.11 6.35
CA MET A 98 -1.86 10.12 5.35
C MET A 98 -0.86 11.26 5.51
N VAL A 99 -0.27 11.67 4.39
CA VAL A 99 0.80 12.66 4.40
C VAL A 99 0.57 13.75 3.34
N ASP A 100 1.14 14.92 3.58
CA ASP A 100 1.31 15.94 2.56
C ASP A 100 2.74 15.85 2.04
N GLU A 101 2.87 15.74 0.73
CA GLU A 101 4.17 15.62 0.08
C GLU A 101 4.71 16.99 -0.32
N TYR A 102 5.95 17.25 0.02
CA TYR A 102 6.66 18.48 -0.36
C TYR A 102 7.91 18.14 -1.16
N ASP A 103 8.07 18.77 -2.32
CA ASP A 103 9.27 18.65 -3.14
C ASP A 103 10.29 19.69 -2.68
N ASN A 104 11.19 19.30 -1.78
CA ASN A 104 12.21 20.20 -1.28
C ASN A 104 13.39 20.37 -2.26
N VAL A 105 13.68 19.31 -3.00
CA VAL A 105 14.71 19.29 -4.04
C VAL A 105 14.20 18.46 -5.21
N ASN A 106 14.30 19.00 -6.43
CA ASN A 106 13.91 18.20 -7.60
C ASN A 106 14.78 18.55 -8.85
#